data_0d55c9918045a4273166ca261c9e29b1
#
_entry.id   0d55c9918045a4273166ca261c9e29b1
#
_cell.length_a   1.000
_cell.length_b   1.000
_cell.length_c   1.000
_cell.angle_alpha   90.00
_cell.angle_beta   90.00
_cell.angle_gamma   90.00
#
_symmetry.space_group_name_H-M   'P 1'
#
loop_
_entity.id
_entity.type
_entity.pdbx_description
1 polymer ?
#
loop_
_entity_poly.entity_id
_entity_poly.type
_entity_poly.pdbx_seq_one_letter_code
_entity_poly.pdbx_strand_id
1 'polypeptide(L)'
;ADKFERRTFVIEAWDGLDALGVTRIMGKDVLKLASDERAVCPMPSQGRLNLDMTAIATSFTVTPSGVGADYDASGYVRVGSEVMSYTRSGDVFTVVRGQRNTLAATHKQLDTVQLCKEFLGQTSQNIVYDLLTNFASVPTSYIDKSAWDAEQVGYLPRLYNALITTPTGVSKLITELSEQVGFFLYWDEVIEKIVFRAIRPN
;
A
#
# COMPACT_ATOMS: atom_id res chain seq x y z
N ALA A 1 23.36 -20.39 32.14
CA ALA A 1 23.62 -20.42 30.71
C ALA A 1 23.26 -19.06 30.17
N ASP A 2 24.24 -18.33 29.64
CA ASP A 2 24.04 -17.04 29.01
C ASP A 2 23.09 -17.24 27.84
N LYS A 3 21.93 -16.59 27.91
CA LYS A 3 21.00 -16.55 26.78
C LYS A 3 21.59 -15.56 25.77
N PHE A 4 22.05 -16.05 24.65
CA PHE A 4 22.35 -15.20 23.51
C PHE A 4 21.07 -14.50 23.08
N GLU A 5 21.04 -13.18 23.13
CA GLU A 5 19.95 -12.39 22.55
C GLU A 5 19.97 -12.55 21.02
N ARG A 6 18.86 -12.98 20.48
CA ARG A 6 18.67 -12.98 19.02
C ARG A 6 18.09 -11.64 18.61
N ARG A 7 18.62 -11.08 17.54
CA ARG A 7 18.09 -9.86 16.92
C ARG A 7 17.90 -10.10 15.43
N THR A 8 16.75 -9.68 14.91
CA THR A 8 16.40 -9.83 13.49
C THR A 8 16.56 -8.50 12.78
N PHE A 9 17.32 -8.50 11.68
CA PHE A 9 17.58 -7.33 10.85
C PHE A 9 17.34 -7.65 9.38
N VAL A 10 16.90 -6.63 8.62
CA VAL A 10 16.96 -6.64 7.16
C VAL A 10 18.35 -6.15 6.75
N ILE A 11 19.08 -6.96 6.01
CA ILE A 11 20.41 -6.58 5.50
C ILE A 11 20.23 -5.53 4.42
N GLU A 12 20.74 -4.32 4.63
CA GLU A 12 20.71 -3.24 3.65
C GLU A 12 21.95 -3.23 2.76
N ALA A 13 23.11 -3.50 3.34
CA ALA A 13 24.36 -3.59 2.61
C ALA A 13 25.29 -4.62 3.24
N TRP A 14 26.05 -5.26 2.39
CA TRP A 14 27.08 -6.19 2.76
C TRP A 14 28.33 -5.89 1.95
N ASP A 15 29.39 -5.43 2.64
CA ASP A 15 30.70 -5.30 2.06
C ASP A 15 31.41 -6.65 2.19
N GLY A 16 32.02 -7.12 1.11
CA GLY A 16 32.83 -8.33 1.13
C GLY A 16 33.99 -8.23 2.14
N LEU A 17 34.80 -9.30 2.24
CA LEU A 17 36.00 -9.32 3.05
C LEU A 17 36.98 -8.23 2.57
N ASP A 18 37.40 -7.36 3.47
CA ASP A 18 38.49 -6.43 3.22
C ASP A 18 39.86 -7.12 3.32
N ALA A 19 40.94 -6.39 3.06
CA ALA A 19 42.29 -6.90 3.12
C ALA A 19 42.73 -7.40 4.55
N LEU A 20 41.98 -7.08 5.56
CA LEU A 20 42.16 -7.50 6.94
C LEU A 20 41.25 -8.66 7.34
N GLY A 21 40.47 -9.20 6.42
CA GLY A 21 39.50 -10.27 6.67
C GLY A 21 38.24 -9.81 7.42
N VAL A 22 37.93 -8.52 7.41
CA VAL A 22 36.74 -7.95 8.07
C VAL A 22 35.62 -7.79 7.07
N THR A 23 34.45 -8.25 7.45
CA THR A 23 33.18 -8.02 6.70
C THR A 23 32.32 -7.04 7.47
N ARG A 24 31.76 -6.05 6.78
CA ARG A 24 30.76 -5.14 7.34
C ARG A 24 29.40 -5.50 6.81
N ILE A 25 28.46 -5.68 7.73
CA ILE A 25 27.03 -5.91 7.41
C ILE A 25 26.26 -4.75 8.03
N MET A 26 25.51 -4.02 7.20
CA MET A 26 24.58 -2.99 7.68
C MET A 26 23.18 -3.60 7.69
N GLY A 27 22.56 -3.63 8.88
CA GLY A 27 21.21 -4.10 9.09
C GLY A 27 20.31 -2.98 9.57
N LYS A 28 19.05 -3.02 9.17
CA LYS A 28 17.95 -2.19 9.67
C LYS A 28 16.85 -3.07 10.19
N ASP A 29 15.94 -2.50 10.97
CA ASP A 29 14.77 -3.21 11.45
C ASP A 29 13.78 -3.58 10.32
N VAL A 30 12.78 -4.37 10.65
CA VAL A 30 11.80 -4.90 9.67
C VAL A 30 10.96 -3.79 9.04
N LEU A 31 10.78 -2.64 9.70
CA LEU A 31 10.05 -1.49 9.14
C LEU A 31 10.75 -0.89 7.91
N LYS A 32 12.03 -1.20 7.70
CA LYS A 32 12.74 -0.86 6.46
C LYS A 32 12.04 -1.41 5.21
N LEU A 33 11.36 -2.55 5.31
CA LEU A 33 10.60 -3.11 4.18
C LEU A 33 9.52 -2.15 3.68
N ALA A 34 8.90 -1.37 4.57
CA ALA A 34 7.90 -0.36 4.20
C ALA A 34 8.52 0.85 3.45
N SER A 35 9.83 1.04 3.55
CA SER A 35 10.58 2.10 2.87
C SER A 35 11.28 1.61 1.60
N ASP A 36 11.07 0.35 1.18
CA ASP A 36 11.56 -0.17 -0.09
C ASP A 36 10.88 0.56 -1.27
N GLU A 37 11.62 0.80 -2.34
CA GLU A 37 11.08 1.47 -3.54
C GLU A 37 9.94 0.67 -4.19
N ARG A 38 9.89 -0.64 -3.97
CA ARG A 38 8.83 -1.53 -4.45
C ARG A 38 7.60 -1.54 -3.55
N ALA A 39 7.73 -1.05 -2.30
CA ALA A 39 6.64 -0.95 -1.35
C ALA A 39 5.75 0.25 -1.69
N VAL A 40 4.89 0.10 -2.68
CA VAL A 40 3.98 1.15 -3.16
C VAL A 40 2.53 0.66 -3.17
N CYS A 41 1.60 1.56 -2.85
CA CYS A 41 0.17 1.30 -2.86
C CYS A 41 -0.56 2.44 -3.62
N PRO A 42 -1.50 2.10 -4.56
CA PRO A 42 -1.64 0.79 -5.19
C PRO A 42 -0.42 0.42 -6.04
N MET A 43 -0.28 -0.85 -6.39
CA MET A 43 0.78 -1.27 -7.32
C MET A 43 0.58 -0.60 -8.69
N PRO A 44 1.67 -0.23 -9.41
CA PRO A 44 1.58 0.29 -10.77
C PRO A 44 0.86 -0.72 -11.69
N SER A 45 -0.21 -0.27 -12.34
CA SER A 45 -0.99 -1.11 -13.25
C SER A 45 -0.33 -1.20 -14.63
N GLN A 46 -0.42 -2.38 -15.25
CA GLN A 46 0.11 -2.63 -16.58
C GLN A 46 -0.90 -2.32 -17.71
N GLY A 47 -2.19 -2.28 -17.35
CA GLY A 47 -3.27 -2.07 -18.31
C GLY A 47 -3.27 -0.64 -18.89
N ARG A 48 -3.57 -0.57 -20.19
CA ARG A 48 -3.68 0.67 -20.95
C ARG A 48 -4.97 0.66 -21.76
N LEU A 49 -5.48 1.81 -22.15
CA LEU A 49 -6.63 1.90 -23.05
C LEU A 49 -6.30 1.27 -24.42
N ASN A 50 -7.14 0.37 -24.88
CA ASN A 50 -6.98 -0.26 -26.20
C ASN A 50 -7.29 0.70 -27.36
N LEU A 51 -8.19 1.67 -27.15
CA LEU A 51 -8.60 2.69 -28.12
C LEU A 51 -8.82 4.03 -27.43
N ASP A 52 -8.89 5.10 -28.22
CA ASP A 52 -9.32 6.43 -27.74
C ASP A 52 -10.69 6.32 -27.07
N MET A 53 -10.87 7.02 -25.96
CA MET A 53 -12.10 7.05 -25.18
C MET A 53 -12.67 8.47 -25.13
N THR A 54 -13.92 8.65 -25.54
CA THR A 54 -14.61 9.94 -25.46
C THR A 54 -15.06 10.24 -24.02
N ALA A 55 -15.35 11.50 -23.73
CA ALA A 55 -15.82 11.92 -22.39
C ALA A 55 -17.18 11.31 -22.00
N ILE A 56 -17.98 10.82 -22.95
CA ILE A 56 -19.30 10.22 -22.72
C ILE A 56 -19.30 8.68 -22.82
N ALA A 57 -18.15 8.07 -23.11
CA ALA A 57 -18.06 6.61 -23.19
C ALA A 57 -18.32 5.98 -21.82
N THR A 58 -19.13 4.92 -21.79
CA THR A 58 -19.50 4.17 -20.58
C THR A 58 -18.77 2.83 -20.47
N SER A 59 -17.91 2.51 -21.44
CA SER A 59 -17.09 1.30 -21.43
C SER A 59 -15.81 1.50 -22.21
N PHE A 60 -14.79 0.71 -21.86
CA PHE A 60 -13.55 0.59 -22.61
C PHE A 60 -12.95 -0.81 -22.44
N THR A 61 -11.99 -1.14 -23.27
CA THR A 61 -11.20 -2.38 -23.18
C THR A 61 -9.77 -2.03 -22.84
N VAL A 62 -9.14 -2.82 -21.97
CA VAL A 62 -7.70 -2.68 -21.65
C VAL A 62 -6.85 -3.59 -22.54
N THR A 63 -5.60 -3.17 -22.72
CA THR A 63 -4.56 -3.90 -23.45
C THR A 63 -3.30 -3.96 -22.58
N PRO A 64 -2.41 -4.99 -22.69
CA PRO A 64 -2.52 -6.17 -23.55
C PRO A 64 -3.69 -7.09 -23.15
N SER A 65 -4.08 -8.00 -24.06
CA SER A 65 -5.15 -8.97 -23.79
C SER A 65 -4.82 -9.83 -22.56
N GLY A 66 -5.83 -10.02 -21.70
CA GLY A 66 -5.70 -10.76 -20.43
C GLY A 66 -5.29 -9.89 -19.23
N VAL A 67 -4.82 -8.65 -19.44
CA VAL A 67 -4.36 -7.77 -18.35
C VAL A 67 -5.52 -7.35 -17.42
N GLY A 68 -6.77 -7.46 -17.88
CA GLY A 68 -7.93 -7.23 -17.04
C GLY A 68 -7.92 -8.08 -15.77
N ALA A 69 -7.31 -9.29 -15.81
CA ALA A 69 -7.22 -10.17 -14.65
C ALA A 69 -6.45 -9.58 -13.46
N ASP A 70 -5.58 -8.58 -13.70
CA ASP A 70 -4.81 -7.88 -12.66
C ASP A 70 -5.66 -6.86 -11.89
N TYR A 71 -6.91 -6.64 -12.31
CA TYR A 71 -7.85 -5.73 -11.65
C TYR A 71 -8.91 -6.52 -10.91
N ASP A 72 -9.41 -5.99 -9.80
CA ASP A 72 -10.57 -6.55 -9.12
C ASP A 72 -11.81 -6.57 -10.02
N ALA A 73 -12.82 -7.35 -9.67
CA ALA A 73 -14.07 -7.41 -10.45
C ALA A 73 -14.81 -6.06 -10.52
N SER A 74 -14.61 -5.21 -9.50
CA SER A 74 -15.16 -3.86 -9.41
C SER A 74 -14.27 -2.98 -8.52
N GLY A 75 -14.37 -1.67 -8.65
CA GLY A 75 -13.59 -0.72 -7.86
C GLY A 75 -13.48 0.62 -8.55
N TYR A 76 -12.31 1.27 -8.36
CA TYR A 76 -11.98 2.53 -9.01
C TYR A 76 -10.72 2.39 -9.84
N VAL A 77 -10.71 3.04 -10.99
CA VAL A 77 -9.51 3.24 -11.82
C VAL A 77 -9.32 4.73 -12.10
N ARG A 78 -8.07 5.11 -12.32
CA ARG A 78 -7.69 6.45 -12.76
C ARG A 78 -7.07 6.39 -14.15
N VAL A 79 -7.56 7.26 -15.05
CA VAL A 79 -6.95 7.49 -16.36
C VAL A 79 -6.67 8.99 -16.47
N GLY A 80 -5.40 9.35 -16.65
CA GLY A 80 -4.99 10.77 -16.57
C GLY A 80 -5.35 11.38 -15.20
N SER A 81 -6.20 12.40 -15.19
CA SER A 81 -6.74 13.05 -13.98
C SER A 81 -8.13 12.55 -13.58
N GLU A 82 -8.78 11.74 -14.40
CA GLU A 82 -10.14 11.26 -14.14
C GLU A 82 -10.15 9.98 -13.32
N VAL A 83 -10.99 9.93 -12.30
CA VAL A 83 -11.33 8.74 -11.53
C VAL A 83 -12.69 8.21 -12.00
N MET A 84 -12.77 6.92 -12.23
CA MET A 84 -13.98 6.22 -12.66
C MET A 84 -14.22 5.04 -11.74
N SER A 85 -15.46 4.81 -11.33
CA SER A 85 -15.84 3.50 -10.78
C SER A 85 -16.07 2.53 -11.93
N TYR A 86 -15.79 1.25 -11.71
CA TYR A 86 -15.92 0.25 -12.75
C TYR A 86 -16.45 -1.08 -12.22
N THR A 87 -17.01 -1.84 -13.16
CA THR A 87 -17.14 -3.30 -13.11
C THR A 87 -16.50 -3.86 -14.36
N ARG A 88 -15.89 -5.06 -14.28
CA ARG A 88 -15.24 -5.66 -15.45
C ARG A 88 -15.70 -7.09 -15.73
N SER A 89 -15.60 -7.47 -17.00
CA SER A 89 -15.69 -8.84 -17.49
C SER A 89 -14.53 -9.07 -18.48
N GLY A 90 -13.56 -9.89 -18.06
CA GLY A 90 -12.31 -10.01 -18.80
C GLY A 90 -11.58 -8.66 -18.88
N ASP A 91 -11.25 -8.25 -20.10
CA ASP A 91 -10.57 -6.98 -20.38
C ASP A 91 -11.54 -5.81 -20.61
N VAL A 92 -12.85 -6.05 -20.58
CA VAL A 92 -13.87 -5.01 -20.82
C VAL A 92 -14.31 -4.42 -19.50
N PHE A 93 -14.21 -3.10 -19.39
CA PHE A 93 -14.60 -2.30 -18.24
C PHE A 93 -15.87 -1.51 -18.57
N THR A 94 -16.90 -1.66 -17.75
CA THR A 94 -18.08 -0.78 -17.74
C THR A 94 -17.88 0.24 -16.65
N VAL A 95 -17.97 1.54 -16.95
CA VAL A 95 -17.55 2.61 -16.05
C VAL A 95 -18.62 3.66 -15.81
N VAL A 96 -18.59 4.24 -14.61
CA VAL A 96 -19.25 5.50 -14.29
C VAL A 96 -18.18 6.59 -14.21
N ARG A 97 -18.33 7.60 -15.06
CA ARG A 97 -17.34 8.65 -15.31
C ARG A 97 -17.33 9.72 -14.21
N GLY A 98 -16.22 10.45 -14.12
CA GLY A 98 -16.12 11.66 -13.32
C GLY A 98 -16.37 11.44 -11.81
N GLN A 99 -15.88 10.37 -11.24
CA GLN A 99 -16.08 10.05 -9.83
C GLN A 99 -15.12 10.83 -8.91
N ARG A 100 -15.45 10.91 -7.62
CA ARG A 100 -14.58 11.50 -6.58
C ARG A 100 -14.14 12.94 -6.91
N ASN A 101 -15.09 13.78 -7.35
CA ASN A 101 -14.89 15.19 -7.72
C ASN A 101 -13.92 15.40 -8.91
N THR A 102 -13.76 14.41 -9.77
CA THR A 102 -13.06 14.56 -11.04
C THR A 102 -14.06 14.81 -12.18
N LEU A 103 -13.58 15.30 -13.32
CA LEU A 103 -14.41 15.55 -14.49
C LEU A 103 -14.15 14.49 -15.55
N ALA A 104 -15.23 14.06 -16.22
CA ALA A 104 -15.12 13.18 -17.38
C ALA A 104 -14.37 13.89 -18.52
N ALA A 105 -13.33 13.25 -19.04
CA ALA A 105 -12.45 13.77 -20.07
C ALA A 105 -12.29 12.79 -21.24
N THR A 106 -11.72 13.24 -22.34
CA THR A 106 -11.25 12.35 -23.40
C THR A 106 -9.89 11.79 -23.03
N HIS A 107 -9.70 10.52 -23.34
CA HIS A 107 -8.43 9.83 -23.13
C HIS A 107 -7.95 9.20 -24.42
N LYS A 108 -6.63 9.03 -24.53
CA LYS A 108 -6.01 8.48 -25.73
C LYS A 108 -5.72 6.99 -25.59
N GLN A 109 -5.66 6.33 -26.73
CA GLN A 109 -5.12 4.97 -26.80
C GLN A 109 -3.78 4.91 -26.09
N LEU A 110 -3.54 3.84 -25.33
CA LEU A 110 -2.34 3.60 -24.51
C LEU A 110 -2.20 4.48 -23.26
N ASP A 111 -3.15 5.35 -22.94
CA ASP A 111 -3.20 5.96 -21.63
C ASP A 111 -3.28 4.88 -20.55
N THR A 112 -2.52 5.05 -19.48
CA THR A 112 -2.47 4.08 -18.38
C THR A 112 -3.80 4.05 -17.64
N VAL A 113 -4.33 2.86 -17.42
CA VAL A 113 -5.50 2.60 -16.58
C VAL A 113 -5.00 2.14 -15.22
N GLN A 114 -4.79 3.08 -14.30
CA GLN A 114 -4.26 2.81 -12.97
C GLN A 114 -5.36 2.33 -12.03
N LEU A 115 -5.22 1.11 -11.46
CA LEU A 115 -6.08 0.63 -10.37
C LEU A 115 -5.90 1.53 -9.14
N CYS A 116 -6.99 1.92 -8.51
CA CYS A 116 -6.98 2.66 -7.26
C CYS A 116 -7.19 1.72 -6.07
N LYS A 117 -6.58 2.04 -4.93
CA LYS A 117 -6.85 1.32 -3.66
C LYS A 117 -7.82 2.13 -2.82
N GLU A 118 -8.97 1.55 -2.53
CA GLU A 118 -9.96 2.14 -1.63
C GLU A 118 -9.89 1.51 -0.24
N PHE A 119 -9.93 2.33 0.78
CA PHE A 119 -10.24 1.98 2.15
C PHE A 119 -11.57 2.64 2.51
N LEU A 120 -12.59 1.86 2.85
CA LEU A 120 -13.91 2.35 3.19
C LEU A 120 -14.30 1.84 4.58
N GLY A 121 -14.53 2.78 5.51
CA GLY A 121 -14.92 2.45 6.88
C GLY A 121 -13.89 1.58 7.62
N GLN A 122 -12.60 1.80 7.37
CA GLN A 122 -11.53 1.01 7.97
C GLN A 122 -10.94 1.72 9.19
N THR A 123 -10.53 0.93 10.17
CA THR A 123 -9.74 1.41 11.31
C THR A 123 -8.30 1.66 10.88
N SER A 124 -7.60 2.58 11.56
CA SER A 124 -6.22 2.94 11.18
C SER A 124 -5.26 1.74 11.23
N GLN A 125 -5.37 0.89 12.25
CA GLN A 125 -4.52 -0.30 12.35
C GLN A 125 -4.78 -1.32 11.23
N ASN A 126 -6.03 -1.44 10.71
CA ASN A 126 -6.34 -2.29 9.56
C ASN A 126 -5.74 -1.75 8.27
N ILE A 127 -5.79 -0.42 8.08
CA ILE A 127 -5.15 0.23 6.93
C ILE A 127 -3.64 -0.01 6.97
N VAL A 128 -3.00 0.21 8.13
CA VAL A 128 -1.55 -0.02 8.31
C VAL A 128 -1.20 -1.49 8.10
N TYR A 129 -1.99 -2.41 8.65
CA TYR A 129 -1.80 -3.84 8.47
C TYR A 129 -1.83 -4.23 6.98
N ASP A 130 -2.85 -3.78 6.24
CA ASP A 130 -2.98 -4.05 4.81
C ASP A 130 -1.79 -3.46 4.02
N LEU A 131 -1.38 -2.22 4.31
CA LEU A 131 -0.24 -1.57 3.68
C LEU A 131 1.07 -2.33 3.91
N LEU A 132 1.33 -2.77 5.14
CA LEU A 132 2.56 -3.50 5.48
C LEU A 132 2.58 -4.90 4.88
N THR A 133 1.48 -5.65 4.97
CA THR A 133 1.46 -7.06 4.58
C THR A 133 1.31 -7.25 3.07
N ASN A 134 0.41 -6.51 2.44
CA ASN A 134 0.06 -6.70 1.03
C ASN A 134 0.89 -5.84 0.07
N PHE A 135 1.47 -4.71 0.53
CA PHE A 135 2.21 -3.80 -0.33
C PHE A 135 3.70 -3.67 0.03
N ALA A 136 4.08 -3.91 1.29
CA ALA A 136 5.47 -3.89 1.72
C ALA A 136 6.05 -5.29 2.01
N SER A 137 5.27 -6.36 1.79
CA SER A 137 5.70 -7.76 2.00
C SER A 137 6.24 -8.04 3.40
N VAL A 138 5.75 -7.30 4.40
CA VAL A 138 6.09 -7.57 5.81
C VAL A 138 5.40 -8.86 6.25
N PRO A 139 6.15 -9.87 6.72
CA PRO A 139 5.56 -11.11 7.21
C PRO A 139 4.59 -10.86 8.37
N THR A 140 3.41 -11.49 8.29
CA THR A 140 2.39 -11.37 9.34
C THR A 140 2.86 -11.87 10.71
N SER A 141 3.87 -12.76 10.72
CA SER A 141 4.51 -13.24 11.96
C SER A 141 5.16 -12.13 12.78
N TYR A 142 5.48 -10.98 12.18
CA TYR A 142 6.03 -9.82 12.88
C TYR A 142 4.96 -8.87 13.42
N ILE A 143 3.68 -9.19 13.27
CA ILE A 143 2.57 -8.34 13.71
C ILE A 143 1.70 -9.14 14.69
N ASP A 144 1.52 -8.61 15.89
CA ASP A 144 0.48 -9.08 16.81
C ASP A 144 -0.81 -8.30 16.54
N LYS A 145 -1.62 -8.86 15.63
CA LYS A 145 -2.86 -8.20 15.20
C LYS A 145 -3.83 -8.01 16.38
N SER A 146 -3.86 -8.92 17.34
CA SER A 146 -4.75 -8.82 18.50
C SER A 146 -4.36 -7.67 19.43
N ALA A 147 -3.06 -7.46 19.64
CA ALA A 147 -2.57 -6.31 20.40
C ALA A 147 -2.86 -4.98 19.69
N TRP A 148 -2.75 -4.95 18.35
CA TRP A 148 -3.11 -3.78 17.55
C TRP A 148 -4.61 -3.46 17.62
N ASP A 149 -5.47 -4.51 17.56
CA ASP A 149 -6.92 -4.35 17.68
C ASP A 149 -7.32 -3.81 19.06
N ALA A 150 -6.69 -4.30 20.12
CA ALA A 150 -6.92 -3.81 21.47
C ALA A 150 -6.51 -2.34 21.63
N GLU A 151 -5.36 -1.94 21.08
CA GLU A 151 -4.90 -0.56 21.09
C GLU A 151 -5.85 0.36 20.31
N GLN A 152 -6.30 -0.08 19.13
CA GLN A 152 -7.26 0.66 18.30
C GLN A 152 -8.59 0.87 19.02
N VAL A 153 -9.17 -0.17 19.60
CA VAL A 153 -10.45 -0.11 20.30
C VAL A 153 -10.34 0.79 21.53
N GLY A 154 -9.23 0.69 22.25
CA GLY A 154 -9.04 1.47 23.49
C GLY A 154 -8.80 2.96 23.28
N TYR A 155 -8.12 3.34 22.20
CA TYR A 155 -7.59 4.70 22.07
C TYR A 155 -7.87 5.40 20.75
N LEU A 156 -8.18 4.67 19.68
CA LEU A 156 -8.35 5.23 18.33
C LEU A 156 -9.66 4.74 17.66
N PRO A 157 -10.84 4.88 18.30
CA PRO A 157 -12.07 4.20 17.87
C PRO A 157 -12.74 4.84 16.63
N ARG A 158 -11.96 5.43 15.73
CA ARG A 158 -12.48 6.08 14.52
C ARG A 158 -12.28 5.20 13.28
N LEU A 159 -13.19 5.37 12.33
CA LEU A 159 -13.13 4.78 11.00
C LEU A 159 -12.70 5.83 9.98
N TYR A 160 -11.95 5.39 8.99
CA TYR A 160 -11.37 6.24 7.95
C TYR A 160 -11.80 5.77 6.57
N ASN A 161 -11.92 6.73 5.66
CA ASN A 161 -12.14 6.50 4.24
C ASN A 161 -10.98 7.14 3.48
N ALA A 162 -10.38 6.40 2.56
CA ALA A 162 -9.33 6.91 1.70
C ALA A 162 -9.42 6.25 0.32
N LEU A 163 -9.10 7.00 -0.72
CA LEU A 163 -8.89 6.48 -2.06
C LEU A 163 -7.50 6.90 -2.55
N ILE A 164 -6.62 5.94 -2.71
CA ILE A 164 -5.26 6.15 -3.22
C ILE A 164 -5.30 5.89 -4.72
N THR A 165 -5.10 6.94 -5.50
CA THR A 165 -5.27 6.91 -6.96
C THR A 165 -3.96 6.83 -7.74
N THR A 166 -2.83 6.97 -7.03
CA THR A 166 -1.48 6.97 -7.61
C THR A 166 -0.58 6.06 -6.79
N PRO A 167 0.28 5.26 -7.41
CA PRO A 167 1.31 4.54 -6.69
C PRO A 167 2.10 5.47 -5.78
N THR A 168 2.00 5.22 -4.47
CA THR A 168 2.61 6.05 -3.42
C THR A 168 3.33 5.12 -2.46
N GLY A 169 4.53 5.51 -2.02
CA GLY A 169 5.32 4.70 -1.09
C GLY A 169 4.56 4.39 0.21
N VAL A 170 4.60 3.13 0.64
CA VAL A 170 3.91 2.66 1.85
C VAL A 170 4.34 3.43 3.08
N SER A 171 5.64 3.68 3.24
CA SER A 171 6.16 4.48 4.35
C SER A 171 5.54 5.87 4.41
N LYS A 172 5.40 6.54 3.25
CA LYS A 172 4.77 7.87 3.16
C LYS A 172 3.30 7.81 3.58
N LEU A 173 2.54 6.83 3.08
CA LEU A 173 1.12 6.66 3.42
C LEU A 173 0.93 6.40 4.91
N ILE A 174 1.77 5.58 5.52
CA ILE A 174 1.74 5.30 6.96
C ILE A 174 2.08 6.56 7.77
N THR A 175 3.08 7.32 7.34
CA THR A 175 3.46 8.58 8.00
C THR A 175 2.32 9.59 7.96
N GLU A 176 1.72 9.84 6.79
CA GLU A 176 0.57 10.73 6.64
C GLU A 176 -0.62 10.29 7.52
N LEU A 177 -0.91 8.98 7.55
CA LEU A 177 -1.97 8.43 8.39
C LEU A 177 -1.63 8.58 9.88
N SER A 178 -0.39 8.34 10.28
CA SER A 178 0.06 8.46 11.68
C SER A 178 -0.06 9.88 12.22
N GLU A 179 0.26 10.87 11.39
CA GLU A 179 0.11 12.30 11.73
C GLU A 179 -1.37 12.71 11.88
N GLN A 180 -2.25 12.16 11.02
CA GLN A 180 -3.69 12.47 11.09
C GLN A 180 -4.39 11.81 12.27
N VAL A 181 -3.98 10.60 12.64
CA VAL A 181 -4.65 9.76 13.63
C VAL A 181 -4.06 9.91 15.01
N GLY A 182 -2.75 10.11 15.10
CA GLY A 182 -2.01 10.21 16.36
C GLY A 182 -1.55 8.83 16.86
N PHE A 183 -0.84 8.08 16.04
CA PHE A 183 -0.19 6.83 16.43
C PHE A 183 1.26 6.81 15.96
N PHE A 184 2.03 5.84 16.44
CA PHE A 184 3.37 5.54 15.93
C PHE A 184 3.59 4.03 15.83
N LEU A 185 4.53 3.65 14.97
CA LEU A 185 5.00 2.28 14.79
C LEU A 185 6.46 2.19 15.19
N TYR A 186 6.83 1.10 15.83
CA TYR A 186 8.23 0.78 16.10
C TYR A 186 8.45 -0.73 16.11
N TRP A 187 9.66 -1.13 15.88
CA TRP A 187 10.10 -2.51 16.04
C TRP A 187 10.52 -2.75 17.48
N ASP A 188 9.91 -3.73 18.13
CA ASP A 188 10.29 -4.19 19.45
C ASP A 188 11.19 -5.43 19.31
N GLU A 189 12.49 -5.27 19.61
CA GLU A 189 13.49 -6.32 19.45
C GLU A 189 13.31 -7.47 20.46
N VAL A 190 12.69 -7.21 21.61
CA VAL A 190 12.53 -8.22 22.67
C VAL A 190 11.45 -9.24 22.30
N ILE A 191 10.34 -8.77 21.78
CA ILE A 191 9.21 -9.63 21.37
C ILE A 191 9.22 -9.94 19.88
N GLU A 192 10.16 -9.35 19.11
CA GLU A 192 10.29 -9.47 17.66
C GLU A 192 8.98 -9.14 16.94
N LYS A 193 8.37 -7.98 17.29
CA LYS A 193 7.11 -7.52 16.71
C LYS A 193 7.17 -6.04 16.33
N ILE A 194 6.43 -5.71 15.28
CA ILE A 194 6.05 -4.32 14.99
C ILE A 194 4.92 -3.95 15.94
N VAL A 195 5.14 -2.93 16.74
CA VAL A 195 4.17 -2.43 17.72
C VAL A 195 3.47 -1.20 17.17
N PHE A 196 2.14 -1.20 17.26
CA PHE A 196 1.28 -0.06 16.96
C PHE A 196 0.82 0.56 18.27
N ARG A 197 1.07 1.87 18.46
CA ARG A 197 0.71 2.58 19.70
C ARG A 197 0.07 3.93 19.41
N ALA A 198 -1.02 4.22 20.09
CA ALA A 198 -1.62 5.54 20.13
C ALA A 198 -0.72 6.53 20.88
N ILE A 199 -0.63 7.77 20.39
CA ILE A 199 -0.01 8.87 21.11
C ILE A 199 -0.94 9.26 22.26
N ARG A 200 -0.44 9.17 23.49
CA ARG A 200 -1.21 9.46 24.71
C ARG A 200 -0.63 10.69 25.40
N PRO A 201 -1.46 11.60 25.92
CA PRO A 201 -0.96 12.61 26.85
C PRO A 201 -0.45 11.92 28.12
N ASN A 202 0.63 12.44 28.69
CA ASN A 202 1.16 12.01 29.98
C ASN A 202 0.21 12.39 31.11
#